data_314124cc7acfb8296e0499005453ec97
#
_entry.id   314124cc7acfb8296e0499005453ec97
#
_cell.length_a   1.000
_cell.length_b   1.000
_cell.length_c   1.000
_cell.angle_alpha   90.00
_cell.angle_beta   90.00
_cell.angle_gamma   90.00
#
_symmetry.space_group_name_H-M   'P 1'
#
loop_
_entity.id
_entity.type
_entity.pdbx_description
1 polymer ?
#
loop_
_entity_poly.entity_id
_entity_poly.type
_entity_poly.pdbx_seq_one_letter_code
_entity_poly.pdbx_strand_id
1 'polypeptide(L)'
;GPLPFIAEDLGAVTPAVRALLSQTGFPGMSVIQFADGDCRYSFTPAQESIVYSGTHDTQTLMGFVEARFTGGQATEESHQIFDHLMEQVVSTSNAVVILPLQDVLGLSDDARMNIPGKAEGNWSWQVKKDIFTPQVVQKLQRFVGLHQSKLDA
;
A
#
# COMPACT_ATOMS: atom_id res chain seq x y z
N GLY A 1 17.93 -1.84 -23.16
CA GLY A 1 17.38 -2.51 -21.98
C GLY A 1 16.00 -1.97 -21.65
N PRO A 2 15.20 -2.63 -20.80
CA PRO A 2 13.90 -2.11 -20.39
C PRO A 2 14.06 -0.76 -19.69
N LEU A 3 13.12 0.13 -19.95
CA LEU A 3 13.09 1.44 -19.28
C LEU A 3 12.63 1.26 -17.83
N PRO A 4 13.21 1.99 -16.86
CA PRO A 4 12.89 1.83 -15.43
C PRO A 4 11.65 2.66 -15.05
N PHE A 5 10.49 2.34 -15.66
CA PHE A 5 9.23 3.00 -15.38
C PHE A 5 8.23 2.05 -14.72
N ILE A 6 7.45 2.58 -13.80
CA ILE A 6 6.24 1.98 -13.25
C ILE A 6 5.07 2.79 -13.82
N ALA A 7 4.07 2.11 -14.38
CA ALA A 7 2.89 2.77 -14.89
C ALA A 7 1.83 2.86 -13.79
N GLU A 8 1.33 4.07 -13.54
CA GLU A 8 0.15 4.24 -12.70
C GLU A 8 -1.10 3.89 -13.54
N ASP A 9 -1.64 2.71 -13.31
CA ASP A 9 -2.83 2.17 -13.97
C ASP A 9 -4.02 2.09 -13.01
N LEU A 10 -4.19 3.13 -12.21
CA LEU A 10 -5.28 3.28 -11.25
C LEU A 10 -6.44 4.11 -11.84
N GLY A 11 -7.65 3.92 -11.29
CA GLY A 11 -8.85 4.65 -11.72
C GLY A 11 -9.51 4.08 -12.98
N ALA A 12 -9.97 4.94 -13.90
CA ALA A 12 -10.73 4.54 -15.08
C ALA A 12 -9.84 3.99 -16.20
N VAL A 13 -9.31 2.79 -16.02
CA VAL A 13 -8.42 2.13 -16.99
C VAL A 13 -9.25 1.50 -18.11
N THR A 14 -9.21 2.10 -19.30
CA THR A 14 -9.91 1.61 -20.50
C THR A 14 -9.18 0.41 -21.13
N PRO A 15 -9.85 -0.38 -22.00
CA PRO A 15 -9.17 -1.46 -22.75
C PRO A 15 -7.98 -0.96 -23.58
N ALA A 16 -8.04 0.26 -24.11
CA ALA A 16 -6.93 0.84 -24.86
C ALA A 16 -5.71 1.13 -23.97
N VAL A 17 -5.93 1.63 -22.74
CA VAL A 17 -4.86 1.84 -21.76
C VAL A 17 -4.23 0.52 -21.34
N ARG A 18 -5.04 -0.54 -21.11
CA ARG A 18 -4.53 -1.89 -20.81
C ARG A 18 -3.68 -2.45 -21.96
N ALA A 19 -4.13 -2.28 -23.19
CA ALA A 19 -3.39 -2.71 -24.37
C ALA A 19 -2.04 -1.98 -24.49
N LEU A 20 -2.03 -0.66 -24.22
CA LEU A 20 -0.80 0.14 -24.21
C LEU A 20 0.17 -0.33 -23.12
N LEU A 21 -0.33 -0.54 -21.89
CA LEU A 21 0.48 -1.05 -20.79
C LEU A 21 1.13 -2.39 -21.17
N SER A 22 0.33 -3.31 -21.71
CA SER A 22 0.85 -4.61 -22.19
C SER A 22 1.92 -4.48 -23.28
N GLN A 23 1.78 -3.51 -24.20
CA GLN A 23 2.76 -3.25 -25.26
C GLN A 23 4.07 -2.65 -24.73
N THR A 24 4.01 -1.81 -23.70
CA THR A 24 5.21 -1.19 -23.11
C THR A 24 6.00 -2.16 -22.24
N GLY A 25 5.35 -3.20 -21.69
CA GLY A 25 5.94 -4.09 -20.70
C GLY A 25 6.29 -3.41 -19.37
N PHE A 26 5.73 -2.24 -19.10
CA PHE A 26 5.91 -1.58 -17.81
C PHE A 26 5.05 -2.26 -16.74
N PRO A 27 5.58 -2.51 -15.52
CA PRO A 27 4.75 -2.99 -14.44
C PRO A 27 3.71 -1.94 -14.06
N GLY A 28 2.48 -2.39 -13.86
CA GLY A 28 1.40 -1.60 -13.26
C GLY A 28 1.45 -1.64 -11.73
N MET A 29 0.36 -1.22 -11.10
CA MET A 29 0.24 -1.13 -9.64
C MET A 29 -0.85 -2.08 -9.12
N SER A 30 -0.55 -2.78 -8.03
CA SER A 30 -1.54 -3.52 -7.24
C SER A 30 -1.61 -2.95 -5.83
N VAL A 31 -2.68 -2.21 -5.55
CA VAL A 31 -2.89 -1.55 -4.24
C VAL A 31 -3.93 -2.33 -3.46
N ILE A 32 -3.61 -2.80 -2.25
CA ILE A 32 -4.52 -3.64 -1.46
C ILE A 32 -5.86 -2.97 -1.15
N GLN A 33 -5.89 -1.65 -1.03
CA GLN A 33 -7.14 -0.89 -0.81
C GLN A 33 -8.12 -0.96 -1.99
N PHE A 34 -7.65 -1.36 -3.19
CA PHE A 34 -8.44 -1.53 -4.41
C PHE A 34 -8.64 -3.00 -4.79
N ALA A 35 -8.32 -3.92 -3.88
CA ALA A 35 -8.54 -5.35 -4.11
C ALA A 35 -10.02 -5.66 -4.37
N ASP A 36 -10.26 -6.57 -5.31
CA ASP A 36 -11.61 -7.05 -5.59
C ASP A 36 -12.18 -7.81 -4.38
N GLY A 37 -13.41 -7.49 -4.00
CA GLY A 37 -14.09 -8.11 -2.86
C GLY A 37 -13.62 -7.56 -1.50
N ASP A 38 -13.51 -8.45 -0.52
CA ASP A 38 -13.08 -8.10 0.84
C ASP A 38 -11.61 -8.46 1.05
N CYS A 39 -10.75 -7.46 1.04
CA CYS A 39 -9.30 -7.60 1.20
C CYS A 39 -8.87 -8.27 2.52
N ARG A 40 -9.75 -8.36 3.53
CA ARG A 40 -9.46 -9.10 4.77
C ARG A 40 -9.26 -10.60 4.54
N TYR A 41 -9.87 -11.16 3.49
CA TYR A 41 -9.81 -12.60 3.22
C TYR A 41 -8.78 -12.95 2.16
N SER A 42 -8.57 -12.09 1.16
CA SER A 42 -7.60 -12.35 0.12
C SER A 42 -7.14 -11.08 -0.59
N PHE A 43 -5.86 -11.02 -0.87
CA PHE A 43 -5.27 -10.06 -1.78
C PHE A 43 -4.36 -10.81 -2.75
N THR A 44 -4.72 -10.78 -4.02
CA THR A 44 -3.94 -11.42 -5.10
C THR A 44 -3.50 -10.36 -6.09
N PRO A 45 -2.29 -9.81 -5.94
CA PRO A 45 -1.77 -8.82 -6.86
C PRO A 45 -1.51 -9.43 -8.25
N ALA A 46 -1.55 -8.61 -9.30
CA ALA A 46 -1.14 -9.04 -10.63
C ALA A 46 0.34 -9.45 -10.61
N GLN A 47 0.69 -10.51 -11.32
CA GLN A 47 2.00 -11.18 -11.21
C GLN A 47 3.19 -10.25 -11.45
N GLU A 48 3.10 -9.33 -12.42
CA GLU A 48 4.19 -8.42 -12.79
C GLU A 48 3.99 -6.98 -12.26
N SER A 49 3.02 -6.79 -11.34
CA SER A 49 2.78 -5.47 -10.76
C SER A 49 3.73 -5.14 -9.62
N ILE A 50 3.87 -3.86 -9.33
CA ILE A 50 4.43 -3.37 -8.08
C ILE A 50 3.30 -3.34 -7.04
N VAL A 51 3.55 -3.88 -5.86
CA VAL A 51 2.54 -4.01 -4.79
C VAL A 51 2.65 -2.85 -3.81
N TYR A 52 1.51 -2.32 -3.39
CA TYR A 52 1.42 -1.18 -2.47
C TYR A 52 0.42 -1.45 -1.35
N SER A 53 0.72 -1.00 -0.13
CA SER A 53 -0.28 -0.87 0.94
C SER A 53 -1.20 0.33 0.73
N GLY A 54 -0.68 1.39 0.13
CA GLY A 54 -1.35 2.62 -0.25
C GLY A 54 -0.45 3.52 -1.08
N THR A 55 -0.99 4.62 -1.56
CA THR A 55 -0.27 5.66 -2.31
C THR A 55 -0.44 7.02 -1.63
N HIS A 56 0.19 8.07 -2.15
CA HIS A 56 -0.04 9.43 -1.65
C HIS A 56 -1.48 9.91 -1.83
N ASP A 57 -2.23 9.34 -2.78
CA ASP A 57 -3.62 9.72 -3.09
C ASP A 57 -4.67 8.87 -2.36
N THR A 58 -4.27 7.76 -1.76
CA THR A 58 -5.18 6.94 -0.97
C THR A 58 -5.24 7.40 0.49
N GLN A 59 -6.15 6.82 1.26
CA GLN A 59 -6.05 6.86 2.71
C GLN A 59 -4.76 6.18 3.16
N THR A 60 -4.30 6.45 4.39
CA THR A 60 -3.37 5.55 5.04
C THR A 60 -4.04 4.18 5.19
N LEU A 61 -3.28 3.10 5.23
CA LEU A 61 -3.91 1.78 5.38
C LEU A 61 -4.69 1.65 6.70
N MET A 62 -4.20 2.25 7.79
CA MET A 62 -4.94 2.28 9.06
C MET A 62 -6.24 3.09 8.91
N GLY A 63 -6.20 4.29 8.31
CA GLY A 63 -7.39 5.10 8.06
C GLY A 63 -8.41 4.39 7.16
N PHE A 64 -7.95 3.65 6.14
CA PHE A 64 -8.81 2.80 5.33
C PHE A 64 -9.48 1.70 6.16
N VAL A 65 -8.73 1.03 7.03
CA VAL A 65 -9.27 -0.02 7.92
C VAL A 65 -10.31 0.57 8.88
N GLU A 66 -9.99 1.67 9.53
CA GLU A 66 -10.90 2.36 10.45
C GLU A 66 -12.21 2.75 9.76
N ALA A 67 -12.14 3.41 8.60
CA ALA A 67 -13.32 3.86 7.87
C ALA A 67 -14.18 2.70 7.36
N ARG A 68 -13.56 1.63 6.88
CA ARG A 68 -14.28 0.53 6.20
C ARG A 68 -14.81 -0.53 7.16
N PHE A 69 -14.10 -0.82 8.25
CA PHE A 69 -14.38 -2.00 9.07
C PHE A 69 -14.77 -1.70 10.51
N THR A 70 -14.36 -0.55 11.07
CA THR A 70 -14.60 -0.22 12.49
C THR A 70 -15.34 1.11 12.71
N GLY A 71 -16.07 1.58 11.69
CA GLY A 71 -16.92 2.77 11.78
C GLY A 71 -16.15 4.07 12.05
N GLY A 72 -14.90 4.16 11.57
CA GLY A 72 -14.02 5.32 11.74
C GLY A 72 -13.32 5.39 13.09
N GLN A 73 -13.25 4.28 13.83
CA GLN A 73 -12.66 4.25 15.18
C GLN A 73 -11.40 3.38 15.20
N ALA A 74 -10.38 3.89 15.89
CA ALA A 74 -9.20 3.12 16.25
C ALA A 74 -9.57 2.14 17.38
N THR A 75 -9.59 0.86 17.08
CA THR A 75 -9.94 -0.23 18.00
C THR A 75 -8.88 -1.33 17.95
N GLU A 76 -8.90 -2.25 18.90
CA GLU A 76 -8.06 -3.46 18.83
C GLU A 76 -8.34 -4.24 17.54
N GLU A 77 -9.60 -4.32 17.12
CA GLU A 77 -9.99 -4.96 15.87
C GLU A 77 -9.35 -4.27 14.65
N SER A 78 -9.35 -2.92 14.60
CA SER A 78 -8.71 -2.19 13.50
C SER A 78 -7.21 -2.46 13.43
N HIS A 79 -6.51 -2.57 14.55
CA HIS A 79 -5.10 -2.92 14.58
C HIS A 79 -4.84 -4.34 14.09
N GLN A 80 -5.67 -5.32 14.49
CA GLN A 80 -5.55 -6.70 14.03
C GLN A 80 -5.79 -6.81 12.52
N ILE A 81 -6.82 -6.14 11.99
CA ILE A 81 -7.08 -6.10 10.55
C ILE A 81 -5.92 -5.44 9.81
N PHE A 82 -5.44 -4.28 10.30
CA PHE A 82 -4.31 -3.58 9.71
C PHE A 82 -3.05 -4.45 9.63
N ASP A 83 -2.68 -5.10 10.73
CA ASP A 83 -1.51 -5.97 10.77
C ASP A 83 -1.65 -7.15 9.79
N HIS A 84 -2.85 -7.73 9.69
CA HIS A 84 -3.15 -8.78 8.74
C HIS A 84 -3.02 -8.30 7.28
N LEU A 85 -3.54 -7.13 6.95
CA LEU A 85 -3.42 -6.56 5.59
C LEU A 85 -1.95 -6.24 5.25
N MET A 86 -1.19 -5.69 6.19
CA MET A 86 0.24 -5.45 6.00
C MET A 86 1.00 -6.77 5.74
N GLU A 87 0.68 -7.83 6.47
CA GLU A 87 1.27 -9.15 6.23
C GLU A 87 0.93 -9.70 4.84
N GLN A 88 -0.32 -9.54 4.38
CA GLN A 88 -0.69 -9.94 3.02
C GLN A 88 0.14 -9.19 1.97
N VAL A 89 0.29 -7.87 2.12
CA VAL A 89 1.07 -7.03 1.19
C VAL A 89 2.53 -7.48 1.12
N VAL A 90 3.20 -7.67 2.27
CA VAL A 90 4.63 -8.03 2.28
C VAL A 90 4.90 -9.49 2.01
N SER A 91 3.88 -10.35 2.08
CA SER A 91 3.99 -11.78 1.81
C SER A 91 3.65 -12.15 0.36
N THR A 92 3.65 -11.19 -0.55
CA THR A 92 3.47 -11.45 -1.98
C THR A 92 4.76 -11.94 -2.63
N SER A 93 4.66 -12.69 -3.73
CA SER A 93 5.80 -13.13 -4.55
C SER A 93 6.24 -12.10 -5.59
N ASN A 94 5.63 -10.92 -5.62
CA ASN A 94 6.01 -9.83 -6.51
C ASN A 94 7.41 -9.30 -6.15
N ALA A 95 8.23 -8.97 -7.15
CA ALA A 95 9.62 -8.57 -6.94
C ALA A 95 9.78 -7.27 -6.12
N VAL A 96 8.77 -6.40 -6.14
CA VAL A 96 8.83 -5.09 -5.46
C VAL A 96 7.54 -4.84 -4.69
N VAL A 97 7.72 -4.46 -3.42
CA VAL A 97 6.66 -3.96 -2.52
C VAL A 97 7.04 -2.56 -2.05
N ILE A 98 6.12 -1.61 -2.19
CA ILE A 98 6.30 -0.22 -1.74
C ILE A 98 5.32 0.07 -0.61
N LEU A 99 5.85 0.50 0.52
CA LEU A 99 5.08 0.85 1.71
C LEU A 99 5.24 2.35 2.02
N PRO A 100 4.17 3.16 2.02
CA PRO A 100 4.21 4.50 2.59
C PRO A 100 4.72 4.46 4.04
N LEU A 101 5.53 5.43 4.43
CA LEU A 101 6.05 5.49 5.79
C LEU A 101 4.92 5.56 6.84
N GLN A 102 3.83 6.22 6.50
CA GLN A 102 2.63 6.28 7.35
C GLN A 102 2.10 4.88 7.69
N ASP A 103 2.09 3.97 6.70
CA ASP A 103 1.62 2.60 6.88
C ASP A 103 2.62 1.76 7.68
N VAL A 104 3.92 1.94 7.44
CA VAL A 104 4.96 1.32 8.29
C VAL A 104 4.77 1.70 9.76
N LEU A 105 4.41 2.96 10.02
CA LEU A 105 4.19 3.51 11.35
C LEU A 105 2.81 3.18 11.92
N GLY A 106 1.87 2.69 11.11
CA GLY A 106 0.49 2.41 11.52
C GLY A 106 -0.30 3.67 11.87
N LEU A 107 -0.09 4.75 11.12
CA LEU A 107 -0.76 6.03 11.37
C LEU A 107 -2.13 6.08 10.70
N SER A 108 -3.11 6.65 11.39
CA SER A 108 -4.45 6.91 10.88
C SER A 108 -4.46 8.04 9.84
N ASP A 109 -5.63 8.36 9.30
CA ASP A 109 -5.82 9.24 8.13
C ASP A 109 -5.41 10.71 8.39
N ASP A 110 -5.19 11.12 9.64
CA ASP A 110 -4.57 12.41 9.99
C ASP A 110 -3.15 12.57 9.38
N ALA A 111 -2.49 11.46 9.06
CA ALA A 111 -1.20 11.43 8.39
C ALA A 111 -1.30 11.30 6.87
N ARG A 112 -2.49 11.34 6.28
CA ARG A 112 -2.71 11.26 4.84
C ARG A 112 -2.00 12.39 4.11
N MET A 113 -1.38 12.07 2.97
CA MET A 113 -0.59 13.02 2.20
C MET A 113 -1.46 13.90 1.31
N ASN A 114 -2.38 13.28 0.56
CA ASN A 114 -3.19 13.99 -0.41
C ASN A 114 -4.63 13.46 -0.46
N ILE A 115 -5.58 14.37 -0.62
CA ILE A 115 -6.99 14.05 -0.87
C ILE A 115 -7.32 14.60 -2.28
N PRO A 116 -7.42 13.73 -3.30
CA PRO A 116 -7.74 14.15 -4.65
C PRO A 116 -9.01 15.01 -4.69
N GLY A 117 -8.95 16.11 -5.44
CA GLY A 117 -10.07 17.05 -5.57
C GLY A 117 -10.17 18.11 -4.47
N LYS A 118 -9.35 18.06 -3.42
CA LYS A 118 -9.21 19.16 -2.45
C LYS A 118 -8.07 20.09 -2.86
N ALA A 119 -8.32 21.41 -2.79
CA ALA A 119 -7.30 22.42 -3.12
C ALA A 119 -6.35 22.72 -1.95
N GLU A 120 -6.77 22.49 -0.71
CA GLU A 120 -6.05 22.89 0.51
C GLU A 120 -5.84 21.71 1.47
N GLY A 121 -4.86 21.83 2.36
CA GLY A 121 -4.58 20.85 3.41
C GLY A 121 -3.78 19.62 2.98
N ASN A 122 -3.41 19.54 1.70
CA ASN A 122 -2.61 18.43 1.15
C ASN A 122 -1.11 18.69 1.30
N TRP A 123 -0.30 17.63 1.21
CA TRP A 123 1.17 17.68 1.19
C TRP A 123 1.79 18.35 2.42
N SER A 124 1.08 18.36 3.54
CA SER A 124 1.48 19.04 4.78
C SER A 124 2.07 18.10 5.82
N TRP A 125 1.78 16.79 5.73
CA TRP A 125 2.31 15.83 6.69
C TRP A 125 3.82 15.69 6.54
N GLN A 126 4.50 15.69 7.67
CA GLN A 126 5.95 15.48 7.75
C GLN A 126 6.28 14.51 8.88
N VAL A 127 7.28 13.69 8.63
CA VAL A 127 7.79 12.78 9.64
C VAL A 127 8.41 13.58 10.81
N LYS A 128 8.04 13.21 12.03
CA LYS A 128 8.62 13.82 13.23
C LYS A 128 10.04 13.29 13.43
N LYS A 129 10.89 14.15 13.98
CA LYS A 129 12.24 13.75 14.45
C LYS A 129 12.07 12.60 15.47
N ASP A 130 12.96 11.66 15.47
CA ASP A 130 13.00 10.51 16.41
C ASP A 130 11.88 9.46 16.25
N ILE A 131 11.21 9.41 15.09
CA ILE A 131 10.19 8.40 14.82
C ILE A 131 10.77 6.99 14.58
N PHE A 132 12.03 6.91 14.16
CA PHE A 132 12.70 5.63 13.90
C PHE A 132 13.20 4.98 15.21
N THR A 133 12.25 4.57 16.03
CA THR A 133 12.54 3.83 17.27
C THR A 133 13.03 2.41 16.95
N PRO A 134 13.68 1.72 17.92
CA PRO A 134 14.04 0.32 17.76
C PRO A 134 12.86 -0.58 17.34
N GLN A 135 11.66 -0.29 17.81
CA GLN A 135 10.44 -1.03 17.46
C GLN A 135 10.07 -0.86 15.98
N VAL A 136 10.17 0.35 15.44
CA VAL A 136 9.93 0.61 14.02
C VAL A 136 10.97 -0.09 13.15
N VAL A 137 12.24 -0.05 13.56
CA VAL A 137 13.32 -0.76 12.85
C VAL A 137 13.07 -2.27 12.86
N GLN A 138 12.69 -2.84 14.00
CA GLN A 138 12.36 -4.27 14.11
C GLN A 138 11.15 -4.65 13.23
N LYS A 139 10.11 -3.80 13.19
CA LYS A 139 8.95 -4.00 12.29
C LYS A 139 9.38 -4.03 10.83
N LEU A 140 10.21 -3.09 10.40
CA LEU A 140 10.75 -3.07 9.03
C LEU A 140 11.58 -4.32 8.72
N GLN A 141 12.46 -4.73 9.63
CA GLN A 141 13.25 -5.97 9.47
C GLN A 141 12.35 -7.20 9.31
N ARG A 142 11.26 -7.29 10.09
CA ARG A 142 10.25 -8.35 9.95
C ARG A 142 9.62 -8.33 8.56
N PHE A 143 9.20 -7.18 8.07
CA PHE A 143 8.58 -7.05 6.74
C PHE A 143 9.54 -7.46 5.63
N VAL A 144 10.78 -7.01 5.68
CA VAL A 144 11.82 -7.43 4.73
C VAL A 144 12.04 -8.94 4.77
N GLY A 145 12.13 -9.53 5.96
CA GLY A 145 12.30 -10.98 6.11
C GLY A 145 11.12 -11.79 5.57
N LEU A 146 9.89 -11.34 5.80
CA LEU A 146 8.69 -11.97 5.25
C LEU A 146 8.68 -11.91 3.72
N HIS A 147 8.99 -10.75 3.14
CA HIS A 147 9.03 -10.58 1.69
C HIS A 147 10.13 -11.45 1.06
N GLN A 148 11.34 -11.40 1.60
CA GLN A 148 12.46 -12.20 1.10
C GLN A 148 12.13 -13.70 1.09
N SER A 149 11.50 -14.21 2.15
CA SER A 149 11.10 -15.62 2.22
C SER A 149 10.12 -16.05 1.12
N LYS A 150 9.38 -15.11 0.52
CA LYS A 150 8.47 -15.37 -0.60
C LYS A 150 9.15 -15.30 -1.94
N LEU A 151 10.22 -14.52 -2.07
CA LEU A 151 11.03 -14.46 -3.29
C LEU A 151 11.91 -15.71 -3.43
N ASP A 152 12.29 -16.34 -2.33
CA ASP A 152 13.17 -17.51 -2.29
C ASP A 152 12.40 -18.85 -2.39
N ALA A 153 11.05 -18.82 -2.38
CA ALA A 153 10.18 -20.02 -2.41
C ALA A 153 9.74 -20.40 -3.82
#